data_f7309e991bd3df5b13c03e76bb8d4e95
#
_entry.id   f7309e991bd3df5b13c03e76bb8d4e95
#
_cell.length_a   1.000
_cell.length_b   1.000
_cell.length_c   1.000
_cell.angle_alpha   90.00
_cell.angle_beta   90.00
_cell.angle_gamma   90.00
#
_symmetry.space_group_name_H-M   'P 1'
#
loop_
_entity.id
_entity.type
_entity.pdbx_description
1 polymer ?
#
loop_
_entity_poly.entity_id
_entity_poly.type
_entity_poly.pdbx_seq_one_letter_code
_entity_poly.pdbx_strand_id
1 'polypeptide(L)'
;EESAPVGGAGPMIAAGVMDNPKVDAVFGLHIGTAPLGQIGYSTGATNASEDSFRIVVHGKQTHGAAPAMGIDPIVVGSQIVLGLQTIISRQSNLSKGAAVVTVGAFHSGLRSNIIPDSAWMIGTVRTLDPDMRRDIKERIEQTATNIARSAGATAVVTIVEGYPVTVNNAELVNRMLPTLRRVAGTENVVEQPPKLSAEDVSRFLERAPGFYFGLGSTPPDRDPRLFGANHSPLFYMDEAALPVGVRAIANLAVDYLAGAPAK
;
A
#
# COMPACT_ATOMS: atom_id res chain seq x y z
N GLU A 1 -0.81 10.71 -11.24
CA GLU A 1 -0.82 11.95 -10.46
C GLU A 1 0.39 11.97 -9.53
N GLU A 2 1.15 13.06 -9.53
CA GLU A 2 2.35 13.21 -8.70
C GLU A 2 2.05 13.56 -7.24
N SER A 3 0.78 13.76 -6.90
CA SER A 3 0.34 14.05 -5.54
C SER A 3 0.02 12.76 -4.78
N ALA A 4 0.31 12.74 -3.48
CA ALA A 4 -0.15 11.66 -2.61
C ALA A 4 -1.64 11.42 -2.83
N PRO A 5 -2.07 10.16 -2.85
CA PRO A 5 -3.48 9.86 -2.96
C PRO A 5 -4.22 10.50 -1.78
N VAL A 6 -5.08 11.48 -2.08
CA VAL A 6 -5.83 12.17 -1.05
C VAL A 6 -6.89 11.24 -0.45
N GLY A 7 -7.43 10.32 -1.25
CA GLY A 7 -8.49 9.41 -0.85
C GLY A 7 -9.72 10.12 -0.28
N GLY A 8 -10.71 9.37 0.12
CA GLY A 8 -11.92 9.90 0.77
C GLY A 8 -11.80 9.96 2.30
N ALA A 9 -11.12 8.99 2.91
CA ALA A 9 -11.07 8.82 4.36
C ALA A 9 -10.42 10.00 5.10
N GLY A 10 -9.28 10.52 4.61
CA GLY A 10 -8.59 11.65 5.23
C GLY A 10 -9.47 12.91 5.33
N PRO A 11 -10.02 13.40 4.22
CA PRO A 11 -10.96 14.54 4.25
C PRO A 11 -12.21 14.30 5.10
N MET A 12 -12.78 13.08 5.11
CA MET A 12 -13.94 12.75 5.96
C MET A 12 -13.58 12.84 7.45
N ILE A 13 -12.40 12.32 7.84
CA ILE A 13 -11.92 12.43 9.22
C ILE A 13 -11.70 13.90 9.60
N ALA A 14 -11.07 14.69 8.72
CA ALA A 14 -10.87 16.12 8.95
C ALA A 14 -12.20 16.89 9.08
N ALA A 15 -13.27 16.42 8.42
CA ALA A 15 -14.62 16.95 8.57
C ALA A 15 -15.35 16.46 9.84
N GLY A 16 -14.71 15.66 10.70
CA GLY A 16 -15.24 15.23 11.99
C GLY A 16 -16.13 13.98 11.96
N VAL A 17 -16.08 13.16 10.88
CA VAL A 17 -16.94 11.97 10.77
C VAL A 17 -16.72 10.94 11.88
N MET A 18 -15.55 10.96 12.53
CA MET A 18 -15.19 10.05 13.62
C MET A 18 -15.47 10.60 15.02
N ASP A 19 -15.90 11.87 15.14
CA ASP A 19 -15.89 12.60 16.41
C ASP A 19 -17.29 12.85 16.99
N ASN A 20 -18.31 13.05 16.15
CA ASN A 20 -19.67 13.32 16.63
C ASN A 20 -20.76 12.68 15.74
N PRO A 21 -21.35 11.54 16.18
CA PRO A 21 -20.99 10.81 17.40
C PRO A 21 -19.59 10.20 17.30
N LYS A 22 -18.92 9.99 18.44
CA LYS A 22 -17.64 9.28 18.47
C LYS A 22 -17.84 7.86 17.96
N VAL A 23 -16.98 7.45 17.01
CA VAL A 23 -17.01 6.13 16.42
C VAL A 23 -16.25 5.13 17.30
N ASP A 24 -16.91 4.03 17.70
CA ASP A 24 -16.34 2.98 18.53
C ASP A 24 -15.73 1.83 17.73
N ALA A 25 -16.24 1.57 16.52
CA ALA A 25 -15.70 0.56 15.62
C ALA A 25 -15.98 0.90 14.15
N VAL A 26 -15.13 0.38 13.26
CA VAL A 26 -15.26 0.57 11.80
C VAL A 26 -15.34 -0.79 11.12
N PHE A 27 -16.32 -0.97 10.24
CA PHE A 27 -16.45 -2.13 9.37
C PHE A 27 -16.38 -1.69 7.92
N GLY A 28 -15.59 -2.37 7.10
CA GLY A 28 -15.47 -2.09 5.67
C GLY A 28 -15.28 -3.36 4.86
N LEU A 29 -15.70 -3.32 3.59
CA LEU A 29 -15.46 -4.39 2.64
C LEU A 29 -14.97 -3.85 1.31
N HIS A 30 -14.20 -4.66 0.60
CA HIS A 30 -13.81 -4.42 -0.78
C HIS A 30 -14.20 -5.60 -1.66
N ILE A 31 -14.79 -5.33 -2.82
CA ILE A 31 -15.13 -6.36 -3.79
C ILE A 31 -13.86 -6.84 -4.52
N GLY A 32 -13.81 -8.12 -4.88
CA GLY A 32 -12.67 -8.69 -5.60
C GLY A 32 -13.01 -9.94 -6.39
N THR A 33 -12.03 -10.50 -7.07
CA THR A 33 -12.17 -11.64 -7.97
C THR A 33 -12.18 -13.01 -7.28
N ALA A 34 -12.32 -13.08 -5.95
CA ALA A 34 -12.54 -14.35 -5.24
C ALA A 34 -13.89 -14.98 -5.63
N PRO A 35 -14.12 -16.26 -5.32
CA PRO A 35 -15.39 -16.92 -5.56
C PRO A 35 -16.60 -16.14 -5.04
N LEU A 36 -17.71 -16.16 -5.78
CA LEU A 36 -18.93 -15.43 -5.44
C LEU A 36 -19.40 -15.70 -4.02
N GLY A 37 -19.58 -14.63 -3.24
CA GLY A 37 -20.04 -14.68 -1.86
C GLY A 37 -18.98 -15.09 -0.83
N GLN A 38 -17.77 -15.44 -1.24
CA GLN A 38 -16.66 -15.71 -0.33
C GLN A 38 -16.21 -14.43 0.38
N ILE A 39 -16.06 -14.51 1.69
CA ILE A 39 -15.49 -13.45 2.53
C ILE A 39 -14.07 -13.84 2.89
N GLY A 40 -13.10 -13.03 2.43
CA GLY A 40 -11.68 -13.20 2.76
C GLY A 40 -11.23 -12.17 3.79
N TYR A 41 -10.58 -12.58 4.87
CA TYR A 41 -10.10 -11.69 5.92
C TYR A 41 -8.67 -12.05 6.35
N SER A 42 -8.00 -11.12 7.02
CA SER A 42 -6.76 -11.37 7.75
C SER A 42 -6.90 -10.83 9.17
N THR A 43 -6.26 -11.49 10.14
CA THR A 43 -6.12 -10.99 11.50
C THR A 43 -4.83 -10.17 11.58
N GLY A 44 -4.90 -8.91 12.04
CA GLY A 44 -3.76 -7.98 12.02
C GLY A 44 -3.59 -7.29 10.67
N ALA A 45 -2.36 -7.18 10.15
CA ALA A 45 -2.12 -6.52 8.86
C ALA A 45 -2.90 -7.22 7.74
N THR A 46 -3.64 -6.45 6.95
CA THR A 46 -4.44 -6.94 5.82
C THR A 46 -4.04 -6.33 4.49
N ASN A 47 -3.70 -5.03 4.46
CA ASN A 47 -3.16 -4.38 3.28
C ASN A 47 -1.92 -3.56 3.65
N ALA A 48 -0.99 -3.45 2.70
CA ALA A 48 0.26 -2.72 2.91
C ALA A 48 0.04 -1.20 3.02
N SER A 49 1.01 -0.52 3.60
CA SER A 49 1.15 0.93 3.46
C SER A 49 1.50 1.30 2.01
N GLU A 50 1.31 2.56 1.68
CA GLU A 50 1.76 3.14 0.41
C GLU A 50 2.44 4.47 0.68
N ASP A 51 3.68 4.60 0.24
CA ASP A 51 4.41 5.86 0.20
C ASP A 51 5.05 6.02 -1.18
N SER A 52 5.19 7.27 -1.61
CA SER A 52 5.91 7.61 -2.83
C SER A 52 7.18 8.37 -2.50
N PHE A 53 8.22 8.22 -3.32
CA PHE A 53 9.43 9.00 -3.19
C PHE A 53 9.87 9.60 -4.53
N ARG A 54 10.53 10.75 -4.44
CA ARG A 54 11.26 11.39 -5.53
C ARG A 54 12.70 11.63 -5.09
N ILE A 55 13.65 11.26 -5.93
CA ILE A 55 15.08 11.54 -5.71
C ILE A 55 15.59 12.36 -6.89
N VAL A 56 16.20 13.50 -6.62
CA VAL A 56 16.89 14.32 -7.63
C VAL A 56 18.37 14.29 -7.32
N VAL A 57 19.16 13.82 -8.29
CA VAL A 57 20.63 13.79 -8.20
C VAL A 57 21.18 14.98 -8.99
N HIS A 58 21.92 15.83 -8.33
CA HIS A 58 22.63 16.95 -8.95
C HIS A 58 24.10 16.57 -9.15
N GLY A 59 24.51 16.53 -10.39
CA GLY A 59 25.87 16.32 -10.84
C GLY A 59 26.48 17.62 -11.40
N LYS A 60 27.37 17.46 -12.39
CA LYS A 60 28.00 18.58 -13.10
C LYS A 60 28.14 18.23 -14.57
N GLN A 61 27.46 18.99 -15.43
CA GLN A 61 27.49 18.80 -16.88
C GLN A 61 28.89 18.94 -17.45
N THR A 62 29.23 18.09 -18.42
CA THR A 62 30.44 18.17 -19.19
C THR A 62 30.32 17.41 -20.53
N HIS A 63 31.33 17.54 -21.41
CA HIS A 63 31.43 16.75 -22.63
C HIS A 63 31.66 15.26 -22.28
N GLY A 64 30.95 14.34 -22.94
CA GLY A 64 31.06 12.91 -22.68
C GLY A 64 32.47 12.32 -22.81
N ALA A 65 33.35 12.94 -23.59
CA ALA A 65 34.76 12.56 -23.71
C ALA A 65 35.67 13.18 -22.61
N ALA A 66 35.13 14.02 -21.72
CA ALA A 66 35.87 14.68 -20.65
C ALA A 66 35.21 14.44 -19.27
N PRO A 67 34.96 13.19 -18.85
CA PRO A 67 34.18 12.89 -17.64
C PRO A 67 34.85 13.43 -16.37
N ALA A 68 36.16 13.52 -16.32
CA ALA A 68 36.92 14.06 -15.18
C ALA A 68 36.61 15.53 -14.87
N MET A 69 36.01 16.28 -15.82
CA MET A 69 35.63 17.69 -15.65
C MET A 69 34.22 17.87 -15.10
N GLY A 70 33.44 16.80 -15.01
CA GLY A 70 32.07 16.78 -14.55
C GLY A 70 31.83 15.83 -13.39
N ILE A 71 30.56 15.64 -13.08
CA ILE A 71 30.04 14.62 -12.14
C ILE A 71 28.83 14.01 -12.82
N ASP A 72 28.87 12.73 -13.13
CA ASP A 72 27.86 12.06 -13.92
C ASP A 72 26.63 11.62 -13.05
N PRO A 73 25.49 12.31 -13.14
CA PRO A 73 24.33 11.95 -12.33
C PRO A 73 23.63 10.68 -12.83
N ILE A 74 23.87 10.23 -14.07
CA ILE A 74 23.33 8.96 -14.58
C ILE A 74 24.01 7.79 -13.87
N VAL A 75 25.33 7.81 -13.77
CA VAL A 75 26.09 6.76 -13.07
C VAL A 75 25.72 6.75 -11.58
N VAL A 76 25.70 7.91 -10.94
CA VAL A 76 25.32 8.04 -9.51
C VAL A 76 23.88 7.57 -9.29
N GLY A 77 22.93 7.99 -10.13
CA GLY A 77 21.53 7.57 -10.03
C GLY A 77 21.36 6.06 -10.22
N SER A 78 22.13 5.46 -11.14
CA SER A 78 22.12 4.00 -11.34
C SER A 78 22.62 3.25 -10.10
N GLN A 79 23.67 3.75 -9.43
CA GLN A 79 24.14 3.19 -8.15
C GLN A 79 23.09 3.35 -7.06
N ILE A 80 22.38 4.48 -7.01
CA ILE A 80 21.27 4.69 -6.06
C ILE A 80 20.17 3.64 -6.31
N VAL A 81 19.74 3.41 -7.56
CA VAL A 81 18.73 2.39 -7.89
C VAL A 81 19.14 1.02 -7.34
N LEU A 82 20.39 0.60 -7.55
CA LEU A 82 20.90 -0.68 -7.01
C LEU A 82 20.99 -0.66 -5.49
N GLY A 83 21.46 0.44 -4.90
CA GLY A 83 21.54 0.62 -3.44
C GLY A 83 20.18 0.49 -2.75
N LEU A 84 19.12 1.08 -3.32
CA LEU A 84 17.78 1.00 -2.80
C LEU A 84 17.26 -0.45 -2.70
N GLN A 85 17.65 -1.33 -3.64
CA GLN A 85 17.26 -2.75 -3.59
C GLN A 85 17.87 -3.48 -2.38
N THR A 86 19.04 -3.02 -1.90
CA THR A 86 19.68 -3.64 -0.73
C THR A 86 18.96 -3.32 0.59
N ILE A 87 18.16 -2.27 0.65
CA ILE A 87 17.36 -1.92 1.84
C ILE A 87 16.44 -3.11 2.19
N ILE A 88 15.70 -3.61 1.21
CA ILE A 88 14.79 -4.73 1.43
C ILE A 88 15.55 -6.04 1.61
N SER A 89 16.50 -6.33 0.70
CA SER A 89 17.14 -7.64 0.68
C SER A 89 18.18 -7.87 1.78
N ARG A 90 18.72 -6.81 2.43
CA ARG A 90 19.84 -6.92 3.38
C ARG A 90 19.65 -6.17 4.70
N GLN A 91 18.71 -5.22 4.78
CA GLN A 91 18.58 -4.33 5.91
C GLN A 91 17.21 -4.38 6.60
N SER A 92 16.18 -4.92 5.91
CA SER A 92 14.83 -5.04 6.45
C SER A 92 14.60 -6.40 7.11
N ASN A 93 13.88 -6.43 8.23
CA ASN A 93 13.50 -7.67 8.90
C ASN A 93 12.21 -8.24 8.26
N LEU A 94 12.35 -9.03 7.21
CA LEU A 94 11.23 -9.62 6.48
C LEU A 94 10.41 -10.65 7.28
N SER A 95 10.87 -11.05 8.49
CA SER A 95 10.04 -11.87 9.39
C SER A 95 8.85 -11.12 9.98
N LYS A 96 8.89 -9.77 9.97
CA LYS A 96 7.78 -8.90 10.39
C LYS A 96 6.71 -8.71 9.31
N GLY A 97 6.99 -9.05 8.06
CA GLY A 97 6.09 -8.90 6.94
C GLY A 97 6.82 -8.56 5.63
N ALA A 98 6.08 -8.59 4.54
CA ALA A 98 6.62 -8.24 3.23
C ALA A 98 6.86 -6.73 3.11
N ALA A 99 7.89 -6.37 2.33
CA ALA A 99 8.15 -5.00 1.92
C ALA A 99 8.70 -4.94 0.49
N VAL A 100 8.41 -3.84 -0.20
CA VAL A 100 8.86 -3.58 -1.57
C VAL A 100 9.28 -2.13 -1.71
N VAL A 101 10.43 -1.90 -2.36
CA VAL A 101 10.87 -0.58 -2.84
C VAL A 101 11.03 -0.68 -4.35
N THR A 102 10.29 0.13 -5.09
CA THR A 102 10.31 0.15 -6.56
C THR A 102 10.70 1.52 -7.06
N VAL A 103 11.67 1.59 -7.96
CA VAL A 103 11.89 2.77 -8.81
C VAL A 103 11.08 2.54 -10.09
N GLY A 104 10.01 3.33 -10.27
CA GLY A 104 9.09 3.19 -11.39
C GLY A 104 9.50 4.00 -12.63
N ALA A 105 10.24 5.11 -12.43
CA ALA A 105 10.77 5.92 -13.51
C ALA A 105 12.13 6.50 -13.13
N PHE A 106 13.01 6.62 -14.15
CA PHE A 106 14.33 7.24 -14.04
C PHE A 106 14.62 8.04 -15.32
N HIS A 107 14.93 9.31 -15.17
CA HIS A 107 15.13 10.23 -16.30
C HIS A 107 16.39 11.05 -16.14
N SER A 108 17.16 11.16 -17.23
CA SER A 108 18.33 12.03 -17.33
C SER A 108 18.80 12.13 -18.77
N GLY A 109 19.53 13.21 -19.07
CA GLY A 109 20.26 13.42 -20.35
C GLY A 109 19.35 13.68 -21.55
N LEU A 110 19.94 14.26 -22.59
CA LEU A 110 19.28 14.59 -23.86
C LEU A 110 20.10 14.16 -25.09
N ARG A 111 21.43 14.03 -24.97
CA ARG A 111 22.32 13.71 -26.07
C ARG A 111 23.42 12.74 -25.63
N SER A 112 23.83 11.85 -26.53
CA SER A 112 24.79 10.78 -26.28
C SER A 112 26.21 11.25 -25.93
N ASN A 113 26.58 12.48 -26.31
CA ASN A 113 27.91 13.06 -26.11
C ASN A 113 27.98 14.09 -24.98
N ILE A 114 26.95 14.20 -24.13
CA ILE A 114 26.87 15.14 -23.00
C ILE A 114 26.57 14.36 -21.73
N ILE A 115 27.41 14.51 -20.71
CA ILE A 115 27.08 14.17 -19.32
C ILE A 115 26.14 15.27 -18.82
N PRO A 116 24.92 14.98 -18.40
CA PRO A 116 23.95 15.99 -17.95
C PRO A 116 24.32 16.57 -16.56
N ASP A 117 23.61 17.60 -16.13
CA ASP A 117 23.76 18.21 -14.82
C ASP A 117 22.90 17.55 -13.74
N SER A 118 21.87 16.82 -14.13
CA SER A 118 20.93 16.22 -13.20
C SER A 118 20.30 14.93 -13.71
N ALA A 119 19.85 14.11 -12.77
CA ALA A 119 18.99 12.97 -12.96
C ALA A 119 17.88 12.98 -11.91
N TRP A 120 16.69 12.44 -12.22
CA TRP A 120 15.66 12.25 -11.23
C TRP A 120 14.98 10.91 -11.40
N MET A 121 14.49 10.39 -10.28
CA MET A 121 13.71 9.17 -10.23
C MET A 121 12.53 9.30 -9.28
N ILE A 122 11.49 8.55 -9.56
CA ILE A 122 10.32 8.39 -8.69
C ILE A 122 10.06 6.92 -8.43
N GLY A 123 9.51 6.65 -7.27
CA GLY A 123 9.21 5.28 -6.87
C GLY A 123 8.20 5.18 -5.74
N THR A 124 7.94 3.95 -5.33
CA THR A 124 6.99 3.63 -4.26
C THR A 124 7.60 2.71 -3.22
N VAL A 125 7.07 2.81 -1.99
CA VAL A 125 7.37 1.92 -0.87
C VAL A 125 6.09 1.25 -0.43
N ARG A 126 6.12 -0.07 -0.23
CA ARG A 126 5.04 -0.87 0.32
C ARG A 126 5.57 -1.72 1.48
N THR A 127 4.84 -1.78 2.58
CA THR A 127 5.19 -2.69 3.69
C THR A 127 3.96 -3.04 4.52
N LEU A 128 4.03 -4.19 5.18
CA LEU A 128 2.99 -4.69 6.10
C LEU A 128 3.29 -4.39 7.57
N ASP A 129 4.41 -3.73 7.87
CA ASP A 129 4.83 -3.40 9.23
C ASP A 129 5.09 -1.89 9.38
N PRO A 130 4.43 -1.19 10.34
CA PRO A 130 4.58 0.25 10.50
C PRO A 130 5.99 0.70 10.90
N ASP A 131 6.74 -0.11 11.68
CA ASP A 131 8.11 0.23 12.08
C ASP A 131 9.06 0.09 10.89
N MET A 132 8.88 -0.98 10.09
CA MET A 132 9.63 -1.18 8.85
C MET A 132 9.36 -0.04 7.86
N ARG A 133 8.12 0.49 7.81
CA ARG A 133 7.76 1.66 6.99
C ARG A 133 8.64 2.86 7.31
N ARG A 134 8.81 3.17 8.59
CA ARG A 134 9.65 4.28 9.06
C ARG A 134 11.12 4.04 8.73
N ASP A 135 11.64 2.87 9.07
CA ASP A 135 13.03 2.49 8.84
C ASP A 135 13.41 2.51 7.34
N ILE A 136 12.54 2.00 6.46
CA ILE A 136 12.79 2.02 5.01
C ILE A 136 12.88 3.46 4.49
N LYS A 137 12.00 4.37 4.90
CA LYS A 137 12.04 5.77 4.47
C LYS A 137 13.36 6.45 4.85
N GLU A 138 13.80 6.27 6.10
CA GLU A 138 15.08 6.78 6.58
C GLU A 138 16.27 6.21 5.78
N ARG A 139 16.25 4.91 5.48
CA ARG A 139 17.28 4.24 4.68
C ARG A 139 17.31 4.69 3.24
N ILE A 140 16.16 5.01 2.62
CA ILE A 140 16.12 5.57 1.26
C ILE A 140 16.90 6.89 1.22
N GLU A 141 16.64 7.78 2.17
CA GLU A 141 17.32 9.06 2.26
C GLU A 141 18.83 8.89 2.51
N GLN A 142 19.21 8.07 3.50
CA GLN A 142 20.61 7.79 3.81
C GLN A 142 21.35 7.14 2.65
N THR A 143 20.75 6.16 1.98
CA THR A 143 21.36 5.45 0.85
C THR A 143 21.61 6.42 -0.32
N ALA A 144 20.58 7.18 -0.71
CA ALA A 144 20.69 8.11 -1.84
C ALA A 144 21.71 9.20 -1.58
N THR A 145 21.66 9.84 -0.42
CA THR A 145 22.56 10.95 -0.07
C THR A 145 24.01 10.51 0.08
N ASN A 146 24.27 9.33 0.69
CA ASN A 146 25.62 8.83 0.87
C ASN A 146 26.26 8.37 -0.45
N ILE A 147 25.49 7.71 -1.33
CA ILE A 147 25.98 7.32 -2.67
C ILE A 147 26.31 8.57 -3.48
N ALA A 148 25.43 9.58 -3.51
CA ALA A 148 25.70 10.82 -4.22
C ALA A 148 26.96 11.51 -3.70
N ARG A 149 27.08 11.64 -2.38
CA ARG A 149 28.24 12.26 -1.73
C ARG A 149 29.56 11.55 -2.05
N SER A 150 29.57 10.22 -2.13
CA SER A 150 30.78 9.45 -2.47
C SER A 150 31.35 9.77 -3.85
N ALA A 151 30.52 10.25 -4.76
CA ALA A 151 30.87 10.67 -6.12
C ALA A 151 31.04 12.20 -6.28
N GLY A 152 30.95 12.98 -5.20
CA GLY A 152 30.96 14.44 -5.24
C GLY A 152 29.65 15.07 -5.75
N ALA A 153 28.60 14.28 -5.93
CA ALA A 153 27.24 14.73 -6.25
C ALA A 153 26.43 15.07 -4.99
N THR A 154 25.24 15.62 -5.18
CA THR A 154 24.23 15.73 -4.12
C THR A 154 22.95 15.03 -4.54
N ALA A 155 22.20 14.48 -3.58
CA ALA A 155 20.87 13.94 -3.79
C ALA A 155 19.87 14.64 -2.86
N VAL A 156 18.74 15.06 -3.43
CA VAL A 156 17.58 15.57 -2.68
C VAL A 156 16.51 14.50 -2.73
N VAL A 157 16.10 14.03 -1.55
CA VAL A 157 15.05 13.02 -1.40
C VAL A 157 13.79 13.67 -0.84
N THR A 158 12.67 13.47 -1.51
CA THR A 158 11.35 13.87 -1.05
C THR A 158 10.51 12.61 -0.89
N ILE A 159 9.96 12.39 0.29
CA ILE A 159 9.03 11.29 0.56
C ILE A 159 7.65 11.88 0.79
N VAL A 160 6.66 11.34 0.08
CA VAL A 160 5.26 11.70 0.23
C VAL A 160 4.55 10.53 0.89
N GLU A 161 4.10 10.73 2.12
CA GLU A 161 3.39 9.72 2.86
C GLU A 161 1.97 9.54 2.33
N GLY A 162 1.68 8.32 1.88
CA GLY A 162 0.36 7.87 1.46
C GLY A 162 -0.42 7.19 2.58
N TYR A 163 -0.97 6.01 2.31
CA TYR A 163 -1.80 5.29 3.27
C TYR A 163 -0.95 4.47 4.26
N PRO A 164 -1.35 4.43 5.54
CA PRO A 164 -0.74 3.54 6.52
C PRO A 164 -1.07 2.07 6.22
N VAL A 165 -0.43 1.16 6.94
CA VAL A 165 -0.80 -0.25 6.94
C VAL A 165 -2.25 -0.40 7.38
N THR A 166 -3.06 -1.13 6.62
CA THR A 166 -4.42 -1.47 7.04
C THR A 166 -4.32 -2.62 8.04
N VAL A 167 -4.69 -2.35 9.29
CA VAL A 167 -4.57 -3.32 10.38
C VAL A 167 -5.94 -3.62 10.97
N ASN A 168 -6.40 -4.85 10.82
CA ASN A 168 -7.59 -5.32 11.50
C ASN A 168 -7.31 -5.53 12.99
N ASN A 169 -8.21 -5.04 13.84
CA ASN A 169 -8.14 -5.28 15.27
C ASN A 169 -8.48 -6.76 15.57
N ALA A 170 -7.51 -7.50 16.11
CA ALA A 170 -7.65 -8.96 16.31
C ALA A 170 -8.81 -9.34 17.23
N GLU A 171 -9.07 -8.56 18.28
CA GLU A 171 -10.19 -8.79 19.19
C GLU A 171 -11.53 -8.59 18.49
N LEU A 172 -11.65 -7.47 17.72
CA LEU A 172 -12.85 -7.20 16.94
C LEU A 172 -13.10 -8.27 15.87
N VAL A 173 -12.04 -8.70 15.15
CA VAL A 173 -12.14 -9.79 14.18
C VAL A 173 -12.71 -11.04 14.86
N ASN A 174 -12.07 -11.50 15.94
CA ASN A 174 -12.50 -12.72 16.65
C ASN A 174 -13.93 -12.62 17.16
N ARG A 175 -14.34 -11.46 17.69
CA ARG A 175 -15.71 -11.20 18.17
C ARG A 175 -16.73 -11.26 17.03
N MET A 176 -16.40 -10.79 15.84
CA MET A 176 -17.34 -10.58 14.73
C MET A 176 -17.32 -11.68 13.66
N LEU A 177 -16.33 -12.59 13.66
CA LEU A 177 -16.29 -13.74 12.75
C LEU A 177 -17.55 -14.62 12.79
N PRO A 178 -18.17 -14.94 13.95
CA PRO A 178 -19.42 -15.68 13.99
C PRO A 178 -20.55 -15.03 13.18
N THR A 179 -20.63 -13.70 13.18
CA THR A 179 -21.60 -12.95 12.36
C THR A 179 -21.38 -13.18 10.88
N LEU A 180 -20.15 -13.06 10.41
CA LEU A 180 -19.83 -13.30 8.98
C LEU A 180 -20.10 -14.75 8.57
N ARG A 181 -19.76 -15.73 9.43
CA ARG A 181 -20.03 -17.15 9.18
C ARG A 181 -21.52 -17.45 9.12
N ARG A 182 -22.32 -16.79 9.94
CA ARG A 182 -23.79 -16.90 9.91
C ARG A 182 -24.37 -16.32 8.61
N VAL A 183 -23.81 -15.24 8.09
CA VAL A 183 -24.30 -14.54 6.89
C VAL A 183 -23.89 -15.22 5.58
N ALA A 184 -22.64 -15.67 5.49
CA ALA A 184 -22.04 -16.17 4.25
C ALA A 184 -21.88 -17.71 4.22
N GLY A 185 -22.07 -18.40 5.35
CA GLY A 185 -21.68 -19.81 5.51
C GLY A 185 -20.25 -19.94 6.04
N THR A 186 -20.03 -20.88 6.95
CA THR A 186 -18.71 -21.07 7.60
C THR A 186 -17.61 -21.36 6.59
N GLU A 187 -17.89 -22.15 5.58
CA GLU A 187 -16.99 -22.56 4.49
C GLU A 187 -16.60 -21.40 3.57
N ASN A 188 -17.42 -20.36 3.53
CA ASN A 188 -17.20 -19.17 2.70
C ASN A 188 -16.45 -18.04 3.43
N VAL A 189 -16.13 -18.19 4.71
CA VAL A 189 -15.37 -17.21 5.49
C VAL A 189 -13.96 -17.73 5.72
N VAL A 190 -13.01 -17.23 4.91
CA VAL A 190 -11.67 -17.80 4.78
C VAL A 190 -10.61 -16.78 5.22
N GLU A 191 -9.71 -17.20 6.09
CA GLU A 191 -8.54 -16.40 6.42
C GLU A 191 -7.57 -16.40 5.23
N GLN A 192 -7.05 -15.21 4.88
CA GLN A 192 -6.18 -14.99 3.73
C GLN A 192 -4.91 -14.27 4.16
N PRO A 193 -3.79 -14.50 3.47
CA PRO A 193 -2.60 -13.69 3.69
C PRO A 193 -2.85 -12.21 3.35
N PRO A 194 -2.13 -11.29 4.00
CA PRO A 194 -2.22 -9.88 3.69
C PRO A 194 -1.79 -9.57 2.26
N LYS A 195 -2.32 -8.47 1.69
CA LYS A 195 -2.06 -8.01 0.32
C LYS A 195 -1.10 -6.83 0.31
N LEU A 196 -0.40 -6.64 -0.81
CA LEU A 196 0.48 -5.47 -1.00
C LEU A 196 -0.24 -4.26 -1.64
N SER A 197 -1.55 -4.35 -1.91
CA SER A 197 -2.39 -3.18 -2.19
C SER A 197 -2.53 -2.31 -0.95
N ALA A 198 -2.83 -1.02 -1.14
CA ALA A 198 -3.10 -0.09 -0.04
C ALA A 198 -4.56 0.36 -0.09
N GLU A 199 -5.08 0.77 1.06
CA GLU A 199 -6.49 1.16 1.22
C GLU A 199 -6.60 2.40 2.12
N ASP A 200 -7.41 3.38 1.74
CA ASP A 200 -7.61 4.58 2.54
C ASP A 200 -8.44 4.33 3.81
N VAL A 201 -9.18 3.24 3.87
CA VAL A 201 -9.85 2.77 5.09
C VAL A 201 -8.89 2.64 6.27
N SER A 202 -7.61 2.40 6.01
CA SER A 202 -6.54 2.38 7.01
C SER A 202 -6.54 3.62 7.92
N ARG A 203 -6.89 4.79 7.37
CA ARG A 203 -7.01 6.05 8.13
C ARG A 203 -8.10 6.00 9.19
N PHE A 204 -9.24 5.35 8.91
CA PHE A 204 -10.28 5.13 9.92
C PHE A 204 -9.82 4.14 10.99
N LEU A 205 -9.07 3.09 10.57
CA LEU A 205 -8.57 2.05 11.47
C LEU A 205 -7.48 2.55 12.42
N GLU A 206 -6.81 3.66 12.10
CA GLU A 206 -5.92 4.37 13.04
C GLU A 206 -6.68 5.11 14.15
N ARG A 207 -7.99 5.38 13.96
CA ARG A 207 -8.81 6.19 14.87
C ARG A 207 -9.72 5.35 15.77
N ALA A 208 -10.14 4.16 15.29
CA ALA A 208 -11.00 3.26 16.03
C ALA A 208 -10.68 1.80 15.65
N PRO A 209 -10.96 0.82 16.52
CA PRO A 209 -10.86 -0.59 16.15
C PRO A 209 -11.62 -0.87 14.86
N GLY A 210 -11.00 -1.58 13.92
CA GLY A 210 -11.60 -1.85 12.63
C GLY A 210 -11.51 -3.30 12.18
N PHE A 211 -12.45 -3.69 11.33
CA PHE A 211 -12.46 -4.96 10.64
C PHE A 211 -12.80 -4.75 9.16
N TYR A 212 -11.78 -4.83 8.33
CA TYR A 212 -11.85 -4.72 6.88
C TYR A 212 -11.66 -6.08 6.23
N PHE A 213 -12.51 -6.45 5.25
CA PHE A 213 -12.50 -7.76 4.60
C PHE A 213 -12.81 -7.66 3.11
N GLY A 214 -12.46 -8.72 2.36
CA GLY A 214 -12.78 -8.85 0.95
C GLY A 214 -14.08 -9.61 0.72
N LEU A 215 -14.81 -9.25 -0.35
CA LEU A 215 -15.99 -9.97 -0.83
C LEU A 215 -15.74 -10.47 -2.25
N GLY A 216 -15.85 -11.76 -2.46
CA GLY A 216 -15.72 -12.38 -3.78
C GLY A 216 -16.94 -12.17 -4.66
N SER A 217 -16.69 -11.93 -5.95
CA SER A 217 -17.72 -11.64 -6.94
C SER A 217 -17.58 -12.44 -8.25
N THR A 218 -16.68 -13.41 -8.31
CA THR A 218 -16.53 -14.27 -9.50
C THR A 218 -17.52 -15.43 -9.44
N PRO A 219 -18.43 -15.55 -10.42
CA PRO A 219 -19.40 -16.66 -10.46
C PRO A 219 -18.69 -18.00 -10.68
N PRO A 220 -19.28 -19.12 -10.22
CA PRO A 220 -18.64 -20.44 -10.19
C PRO A 220 -18.38 -21.03 -11.58
N ASP A 221 -19.08 -20.58 -12.60
CA ASP A 221 -18.92 -21.01 -13.99
C ASP A 221 -17.85 -20.22 -14.75
N ARG A 222 -17.16 -19.30 -14.10
CA ARG A 222 -16.14 -18.45 -14.72
C ARG A 222 -14.78 -18.57 -14.03
N ASP A 223 -13.73 -18.59 -14.85
CA ASP A 223 -12.35 -18.57 -14.37
C ASP A 223 -11.95 -17.13 -13.98
N PRO A 224 -11.62 -16.87 -12.71
CA PRO A 224 -11.20 -15.53 -12.26
C PRO A 224 -9.96 -15.01 -12.98
N ARG A 225 -9.14 -15.88 -13.57
CA ARG A 225 -7.94 -15.50 -14.33
C ARG A 225 -8.26 -14.85 -15.69
N LEU A 226 -9.49 -15.00 -16.17
CA LEU A 226 -9.96 -14.39 -17.41
C LEU A 226 -10.45 -12.97 -17.24
N PHE A 227 -10.59 -12.50 -16.01
CA PHE A 227 -10.99 -11.13 -15.69
C PHE A 227 -9.77 -10.31 -15.29
N GLY A 228 -9.80 -9.04 -15.64
CA GLY A 228 -8.83 -8.09 -15.11
C GLY A 228 -9.00 -7.94 -13.59
N ALA A 229 -7.90 -7.63 -12.91
CA ALA A 229 -7.97 -7.19 -11.51
C ALA A 229 -8.82 -5.91 -11.39
N ASN A 230 -9.20 -5.56 -10.17
CA ASN A 230 -9.81 -4.26 -9.88
C ASN A 230 -9.02 -3.14 -10.57
N HIS A 231 -9.71 -2.10 -11.04
CA HIS A 231 -9.20 -0.98 -11.85
C HIS A 231 -8.86 -1.33 -13.31
N SER A 232 -9.16 -2.55 -13.77
CA SER A 232 -9.07 -2.93 -15.17
C SER A 232 -10.43 -2.72 -15.88
N PRO A 233 -10.46 -2.30 -17.16
CA PRO A 233 -11.70 -2.29 -17.94
C PRO A 233 -12.28 -3.70 -18.19
N LEU A 234 -11.49 -4.74 -17.91
CA LEU A 234 -11.91 -6.15 -18.00
C LEU A 234 -12.41 -6.70 -16.66
N PHE A 235 -12.40 -5.86 -15.59
CA PHE A 235 -12.92 -6.29 -14.29
C PHE A 235 -14.42 -6.61 -14.42
N TYR A 236 -14.79 -7.78 -13.92
CA TYR A 236 -16.18 -8.23 -13.89
C TYR A 236 -16.60 -8.53 -12.45
N MET A 237 -17.77 -8.08 -12.09
CA MET A 237 -18.41 -8.34 -10.80
C MET A 237 -19.80 -8.92 -11.03
N ASP A 238 -20.10 -10.08 -10.46
CA ASP A 238 -21.46 -10.60 -10.40
C ASP A 238 -22.24 -9.85 -9.32
N GLU A 239 -23.37 -9.24 -9.71
CA GLU A 239 -24.22 -8.47 -8.80
C GLU A 239 -24.84 -9.34 -7.69
N ALA A 240 -24.87 -10.67 -7.83
CA ALA A 240 -25.31 -11.59 -6.79
C ALA A 240 -24.42 -11.51 -5.51
N ALA A 241 -23.21 -10.94 -5.60
CA ALA A 241 -22.38 -10.64 -4.44
C ALA A 241 -22.96 -9.51 -3.57
N LEU A 242 -23.64 -8.54 -4.15
CA LEU A 242 -24.12 -7.34 -3.44
C LEU A 242 -25.03 -7.66 -2.24
N PRO A 243 -26.04 -8.55 -2.35
CA PRO A 243 -26.87 -8.93 -1.19
C PRO A 243 -26.06 -9.57 -0.05
N VAL A 244 -24.98 -10.30 -0.35
CA VAL A 244 -24.10 -10.88 0.67
C VAL A 244 -23.35 -9.77 1.40
N GLY A 245 -22.77 -8.83 0.67
CA GLY A 245 -22.06 -7.67 1.22
C GLY A 245 -22.96 -6.80 2.10
N VAL A 246 -24.16 -6.46 1.62
CA VAL A 246 -25.13 -5.66 2.39
C VAL A 246 -25.51 -6.38 3.69
N ARG A 247 -25.84 -7.68 3.63
CA ARG A 247 -26.14 -8.46 4.84
C ARG A 247 -24.96 -8.54 5.79
N ALA A 248 -23.73 -8.68 5.28
CA ALA A 248 -22.53 -8.77 6.11
C ALA A 248 -22.34 -7.47 6.91
N ILE A 249 -22.29 -6.31 6.25
CA ILE A 249 -22.10 -5.02 6.93
C ILE A 249 -23.25 -4.70 7.89
N ALA A 250 -24.50 -4.91 7.48
CA ALA A 250 -25.67 -4.63 8.33
C ALA A 250 -25.67 -5.51 9.59
N ASN A 251 -25.40 -6.81 9.45
CA ASN A 251 -25.37 -7.72 10.61
C ASN A 251 -24.16 -7.46 11.52
N LEU A 252 -23.00 -7.08 10.97
CA LEU A 252 -21.85 -6.66 11.79
C LEU A 252 -22.21 -5.47 12.67
N ALA A 253 -22.85 -4.44 12.11
CA ALA A 253 -23.29 -3.28 12.87
C ALA A 253 -24.31 -3.65 13.97
N VAL A 254 -25.33 -4.43 13.63
CA VAL A 254 -26.38 -4.85 14.58
C VAL A 254 -25.80 -5.70 15.72
N ASP A 255 -24.99 -6.72 15.40
CA ASP A 255 -24.43 -7.61 16.40
C ASP A 255 -23.41 -6.89 17.30
N TYR A 256 -22.61 -5.98 16.71
CA TYR A 256 -21.68 -5.17 17.48
C TYR A 256 -22.41 -4.29 18.52
N LEU A 257 -23.46 -3.58 18.10
CA LEU A 257 -24.28 -2.72 18.97
C LEU A 257 -25.09 -3.51 20.00
N ALA A 258 -25.56 -4.71 19.66
CA ALA A 258 -26.26 -5.58 20.59
C ALA A 258 -25.33 -6.20 21.66
N GLY A 259 -24.03 -5.98 21.60
CA GLY A 259 -23.07 -6.58 22.53
C GLY A 259 -22.96 -8.11 22.37
N ALA A 260 -23.29 -8.64 21.19
CA ALA A 260 -23.29 -10.07 20.94
C ALA A 260 -21.94 -10.71 21.33
N PRO A 261 -21.94 -11.68 22.30
CA PRO A 261 -20.71 -12.39 22.64
C PRO A 261 -20.26 -13.24 21.45
N ALA A 262 -18.96 -13.41 21.30
CA ALA A 262 -18.41 -14.47 20.46
C ALA A 262 -18.95 -15.82 20.97
N LYS A 263 -19.83 -16.46 20.22
CA LYS A 263 -20.27 -17.85 20.44
C LYS A 263 -19.37 -18.80 19.70
#